data_47579105a62e55e31c0cf06c3d02f671
#
_entry.id   47579105a62e55e31c0cf06c3d02f671
#
_cell.length_a   1.000
_cell.length_b   1.000
_cell.length_c   1.000
_cell.angle_alpha   90.00
_cell.angle_beta   90.00
_cell.angle_gamma   90.00
#
_symmetry.space_group_name_H-M   'P 1'
#
loop_
_entity.id
_entity.type
_entity.pdbx_description
1 polymer ?
#
loop_
_entity_poly.entity_id
_entity_poly.type
_entity_poly.pdbx_seq_one_letter_code
_entity_poly.pdbx_strand_id
1 'polypeptide(L)'
;IQFVVMGDGPQKQKFQEKSLGLPVIFTGRLSYPEMVWILSHCDIAVNPIVKGAAQSIINKHMDYAMAGLPVINTQECQEYRDLLVKYNAGINCECANIEELARAIDLLVRTPELRKDLGKNSLRLGEELFDRARTYRQILKLF
;
A
#
# COMPACT_ATOMS: atom_id res chain seq x y z
N ILE A 1 -12.64 12.34 -2.19
CA ILE A 1 -11.71 11.19 -2.33
C ILE A 1 -11.74 10.77 -3.78
N GLN A 2 -10.58 10.50 -4.37
CA GLN A 2 -10.44 9.87 -5.67
C GLN A 2 -9.61 8.59 -5.52
N PHE A 3 -10.06 7.52 -6.14
CA PHE A 3 -9.30 6.26 -6.18
C PHE A 3 -8.58 6.10 -7.52
N VAL A 4 -7.33 5.65 -7.46
CA VAL A 4 -6.54 5.32 -8.64
C VAL A 4 -6.18 3.84 -8.59
N VAL A 5 -6.63 3.09 -9.60
CA VAL A 5 -6.35 1.66 -9.76
C VAL A 5 -5.35 1.48 -10.89
N MET A 6 -4.12 1.12 -10.54
CA MET A 6 -3.04 0.90 -11.49
C MET A 6 -2.88 -0.58 -11.79
N GLY A 7 -2.97 -0.94 -13.05
CA GLY A 7 -2.84 -2.33 -13.50
C GLY A 7 -3.84 -2.73 -14.58
N ASP A 8 -3.63 -3.93 -15.13
CA ASP A 8 -4.41 -4.44 -16.25
C ASP A 8 -4.65 -5.96 -16.08
N GLY A 9 -5.33 -6.29 -15.00
CA GLY A 9 -5.67 -7.67 -14.67
C GLY A 9 -7.00 -8.13 -15.30
N PRO A 10 -7.28 -9.43 -15.31
CA PRO A 10 -8.48 -10.01 -15.95
C PRO A 10 -9.81 -9.52 -15.34
N GLN A 11 -9.78 -8.97 -14.14
CA GLN A 11 -10.97 -8.44 -13.46
C GLN A 11 -11.21 -6.94 -13.71
N LYS A 12 -10.35 -6.26 -14.48
CA LYS A 12 -10.42 -4.81 -14.71
C LYS A 12 -11.79 -4.36 -15.20
N GLN A 13 -12.31 -5.01 -16.25
CA GLN A 13 -13.61 -4.67 -16.81
C GLN A 13 -14.73 -4.76 -15.76
N LYS A 14 -14.75 -5.86 -15.00
CA LYS A 14 -15.73 -6.06 -13.92
C LYS A 14 -15.65 -4.98 -12.84
N PHE A 15 -14.44 -4.53 -12.49
CA PHE A 15 -14.28 -3.44 -11.53
C PHE A 15 -14.70 -2.10 -12.10
N GLN A 16 -14.40 -1.83 -13.37
CA GLN A 16 -14.87 -0.63 -14.08
C GLN A 16 -16.40 -0.54 -14.10
N GLU A 17 -17.07 -1.63 -14.45
CA GLU A 17 -18.54 -1.70 -14.46
C GLU A 17 -19.13 -1.44 -13.07
N LYS A 18 -18.52 -2.03 -12.01
CA LYS A 18 -18.99 -1.84 -10.64
C LYS A 18 -18.71 -0.46 -10.07
N SER A 19 -17.78 0.27 -10.63
CA SER A 19 -17.41 1.62 -10.20
C SER A 19 -17.99 2.74 -11.03
N LEU A 20 -18.94 2.44 -11.94
CA LEU A 20 -19.63 3.46 -12.73
C LEU A 20 -20.28 4.53 -11.84
N GLY A 21 -19.98 5.79 -12.15
CA GLY A 21 -20.47 6.93 -11.36
C GLY A 21 -19.68 7.20 -10.05
N LEU A 22 -18.67 6.39 -9.72
CA LEU A 22 -17.78 6.62 -8.59
C LEU A 22 -16.48 7.30 -9.04
N PRO A 23 -15.80 8.05 -8.18
CA PRO A 23 -14.55 8.75 -8.48
C PRO A 23 -13.35 7.77 -8.52
N VAL A 24 -13.36 6.84 -9.46
CA VAL A 24 -12.32 5.82 -9.65
C VAL A 24 -11.69 5.96 -11.04
N ILE A 25 -10.37 6.07 -11.08
CA ILE A 25 -9.57 6.09 -12.31
C ILE A 25 -8.88 4.73 -12.47
N PHE A 26 -9.02 4.11 -13.63
CA PHE A 26 -8.29 2.91 -14.03
C PHE A 26 -7.24 3.28 -15.07
N THR A 27 -5.97 3.25 -14.71
CA THR A 27 -4.88 3.66 -15.60
C THR A 27 -4.49 2.60 -16.64
N GLY A 28 -4.82 1.33 -16.37
CA GLY A 28 -4.22 0.22 -17.10
C GLY A 28 -2.78 -0.04 -16.65
N ARG A 29 -2.02 -0.72 -17.50
CA ARG A 29 -0.59 -0.99 -17.25
C ARG A 29 0.21 0.29 -17.45
N LEU A 30 1.06 0.60 -16.50
CA LEU A 30 1.97 1.73 -16.50
C LEU A 30 3.42 1.24 -16.54
N SER A 31 4.32 2.06 -17.03
CA SER A 31 5.75 1.90 -16.78
C SER A 31 6.07 2.18 -15.30
N TYR A 32 7.21 1.68 -14.82
CA TYR A 32 7.61 1.89 -13.43
C TYR A 32 7.76 3.38 -13.07
N PRO A 33 8.38 4.24 -13.90
CA PRO A 33 8.44 5.68 -13.62
C PRO A 33 7.06 6.35 -13.52
N GLU A 34 6.11 5.99 -14.39
CA GLU A 34 4.75 6.53 -14.35
C GLU A 34 4.02 6.11 -13.08
N MET A 35 4.16 4.83 -12.68
CA MET A 35 3.59 4.33 -11.43
C MET A 35 4.17 5.08 -10.22
N VAL A 36 5.49 5.25 -10.14
CA VAL A 36 6.15 5.97 -9.05
C VAL A 36 5.70 7.43 -9.01
N TRP A 37 5.56 8.07 -10.18
CA TRP A 37 5.04 9.43 -10.25
C TRP A 37 3.62 9.54 -9.66
N ILE A 38 2.73 8.63 -10.01
CA ILE A 38 1.37 8.61 -9.45
C ILE A 38 1.43 8.36 -7.93
N LEU A 39 2.20 7.38 -7.46
CA LEU A 39 2.32 7.10 -6.03
C LEU A 39 2.79 8.32 -5.23
N SER A 40 3.74 9.10 -5.78
CA SER A 40 4.24 10.32 -5.13
C SER A 40 3.21 11.43 -5.00
N HIS A 41 2.06 11.32 -5.69
CA HIS A 41 0.94 12.26 -5.65
C HIS A 41 -0.30 11.68 -4.94
N CYS A 42 -0.18 10.49 -4.38
CA CYS A 42 -1.22 9.87 -3.56
C CYS A 42 -1.06 10.25 -2.09
N ASP A 43 -2.15 10.16 -1.34
CA ASP A 43 -2.18 10.41 0.11
C ASP A 43 -2.20 9.12 0.93
N ILE A 44 -2.75 8.04 0.39
CA ILE A 44 -2.97 6.76 1.07
C ILE A 44 -2.78 5.63 0.08
N ALA A 45 -2.08 4.58 0.49
CA ALA A 45 -2.03 3.33 -0.24
C ALA A 45 -3.01 2.32 0.36
N VAL A 46 -3.77 1.64 -0.50
CA VAL A 46 -4.69 0.58 -0.09
C VAL A 46 -4.23 -0.74 -0.69
N ASN A 47 -4.04 -1.75 0.16
CA ASN A 47 -3.63 -3.11 -0.23
C ASN A 47 -4.76 -4.12 0.02
N PRO A 48 -5.80 -4.17 -0.83
CA PRO A 48 -6.98 -4.99 -0.66
C PRO A 48 -6.72 -6.42 -1.17
N ILE A 49 -6.03 -7.23 -0.41
CA ILE A 49 -5.69 -8.61 -0.75
C ILE A 49 -6.75 -9.55 -0.16
N VAL A 50 -7.23 -10.48 -0.99
CA VAL A 50 -8.18 -11.50 -0.56
C VAL A 50 -7.49 -12.61 0.24
N LYS A 51 -8.23 -13.30 1.07
CA LYS A 51 -7.74 -14.40 1.90
C LYS A 51 -6.95 -15.44 1.09
N GLY A 52 -5.79 -15.81 1.59
CA GLY A 52 -4.93 -16.83 0.99
C GLY A 52 -4.20 -16.42 -0.30
N ALA A 53 -4.43 -15.20 -0.82
CA ALA A 53 -3.84 -14.80 -2.10
C ALA A 53 -2.36 -14.39 -2.03
N ALA A 54 -1.87 -13.95 -0.88
CA ALA A 54 -0.47 -13.58 -0.70
C ALA A 54 -0.02 -13.90 0.73
N GLN A 55 0.91 -14.84 0.85
CA GLN A 55 1.44 -15.34 2.12
C GLN A 55 2.77 -14.67 2.52
N SER A 56 3.30 -13.79 1.68
CA SER A 56 4.61 -13.14 1.88
C SER A 56 4.54 -11.65 1.60
N ILE A 57 5.62 -10.95 1.97
CA ILE A 57 5.83 -9.56 1.58
C ILE A 57 5.95 -9.47 0.05
N ILE A 58 5.16 -8.60 -0.56
CA ILE A 58 5.09 -8.40 -2.01
C ILE A 58 5.68 -7.06 -2.43
N ASN A 59 6.06 -6.92 -3.69
CA ASN A 59 6.73 -5.71 -4.22
C ASN A 59 5.98 -4.41 -3.94
N LYS A 60 4.64 -4.42 -3.98
CA LYS A 60 3.81 -3.24 -3.67
C LYS A 60 4.11 -2.63 -2.29
N HIS A 61 4.45 -3.47 -1.29
CA HIS A 61 4.75 -2.97 0.05
C HIS A 61 5.98 -2.06 0.04
N MET A 62 6.98 -2.43 -0.76
CA MET A 62 8.19 -1.62 -0.95
C MET A 62 7.87 -0.31 -1.66
N ASP A 63 7.09 -0.37 -2.74
CA ASP A 63 6.71 0.81 -3.52
C ASP A 63 5.91 1.80 -2.68
N TYR A 64 4.94 1.33 -1.89
CA TYR A 64 4.15 2.17 -0.98
C TYR A 64 5.00 2.79 0.13
N ALA A 65 5.88 1.99 0.73
CA ALA A 65 6.76 2.46 1.79
C ALA A 65 7.75 3.50 1.27
N MET A 66 8.41 3.26 0.13
CA MET A 66 9.35 4.21 -0.49
C MET A 66 8.67 5.48 -0.99
N ALA A 67 7.38 5.42 -1.33
CA ALA A 67 6.59 6.61 -1.65
C ALA A 67 6.13 7.39 -0.39
N GLY A 68 6.42 6.89 0.81
CA GLY A 68 6.02 7.52 2.07
C GLY A 68 4.51 7.51 2.31
N LEU A 69 3.80 6.51 1.77
CA LEU A 69 2.35 6.41 1.91
C LEU A 69 1.97 5.59 3.14
N PRO A 70 1.04 6.07 3.98
CA PRO A 70 0.41 5.22 4.98
C PRO A 70 -0.36 4.10 4.29
N VAL A 71 -0.23 2.87 4.78
CA VAL A 71 -0.84 1.70 4.13
C VAL A 71 -2.04 1.22 4.92
N ILE A 72 -3.19 1.07 4.24
CA ILE A 72 -4.33 0.30 4.76
C ILE A 72 -4.24 -1.10 4.16
N ASN A 73 -4.03 -2.11 5.00
CA ASN A 73 -3.69 -3.46 4.60
C ASN A 73 -4.73 -4.48 5.04
N THR A 74 -5.19 -5.32 4.11
CA THR A 74 -6.05 -6.47 4.41
C THR A 74 -5.36 -7.82 4.24
N GLN A 75 -4.09 -7.82 3.81
CA GLN A 75 -3.32 -9.05 3.63
C GLN A 75 -3.06 -9.73 4.97
N GLU A 76 -3.15 -11.06 5.00
CA GLU A 76 -2.97 -11.90 6.20
C GLU A 76 -1.50 -12.28 6.47
N CYS A 77 -0.54 -11.82 5.65
CA CYS A 77 0.89 -12.04 5.91
C CYS A 77 1.28 -11.44 7.26
N GLN A 78 1.51 -12.29 8.25
CA GLN A 78 1.77 -11.87 9.63
C GLN A 78 3.03 -11.00 9.72
N GLU A 79 4.09 -11.37 9.02
CA GLU A 79 5.33 -10.59 8.98
C GLU A 79 5.09 -9.14 8.55
N TYR A 80 4.31 -8.92 7.49
CA TYR A 80 4.00 -7.57 7.03
C TYR A 80 3.10 -6.81 8.01
N ARG A 81 2.11 -7.49 8.58
CA ARG A 81 1.24 -6.91 9.61
C ARG A 81 2.04 -6.44 10.83
N ASP A 82 2.98 -7.26 11.28
CA ASP A 82 3.87 -6.93 12.41
C ASP A 82 4.79 -5.75 12.08
N LEU A 83 5.29 -5.65 10.84
CA LEU A 83 6.06 -4.49 10.40
C LEU A 83 5.23 -3.21 10.42
N LEU A 84 4.00 -3.21 9.92
CA LEU A 84 3.12 -2.05 9.97
C LEU A 84 2.86 -1.58 11.41
N VAL A 85 2.65 -2.52 12.34
CA VAL A 85 2.47 -2.21 13.77
C VAL A 85 3.77 -1.68 14.38
N LYS A 86 4.89 -2.38 14.20
CA LYS A 86 6.20 -2.03 14.77
C LYS A 86 6.66 -0.64 14.36
N TYR A 87 6.46 -0.29 13.11
CA TYR A 87 6.86 1.02 12.57
C TYR A 87 5.78 2.08 12.73
N ASN A 88 4.57 1.71 13.11
CA ASN A 88 3.39 2.57 13.05
C ASN A 88 3.25 3.20 11.65
N ALA A 89 3.25 2.35 10.62
CA ALA A 89 3.33 2.75 9.22
C ALA A 89 2.00 2.60 8.45
N GLY A 90 0.94 2.15 9.12
CA GLY A 90 -0.35 1.93 8.48
C GLY A 90 -1.37 1.28 9.41
N ILE A 91 -2.48 0.84 8.84
CA ILE A 91 -3.61 0.23 9.54
C ILE A 91 -3.84 -1.16 8.95
N ASN A 92 -3.82 -2.18 9.81
CA ASN A 92 -4.23 -3.52 9.45
C ASN A 92 -5.73 -3.69 9.64
N CYS A 93 -6.41 -4.07 8.59
CA CYS A 93 -7.83 -4.44 8.60
C CYS A 93 -7.99 -5.96 8.46
N GLU A 94 -9.14 -6.47 8.85
CA GLU A 94 -9.51 -7.85 8.63
C GLU A 94 -9.79 -8.09 7.14
N CYS A 95 -9.35 -9.25 6.63
CA CYS A 95 -9.57 -9.63 5.24
C CYS A 95 -11.08 -9.74 4.94
N ALA A 96 -11.51 -9.19 3.81
CA ALA A 96 -12.90 -9.12 3.37
C ALA A 96 -13.86 -8.31 4.27
N ASN A 97 -13.36 -7.60 5.29
CA ASN A 97 -14.16 -6.71 6.12
C ASN A 97 -14.24 -5.31 5.46
N ILE A 98 -15.26 -5.12 4.62
CA ILE A 98 -15.46 -3.89 3.84
C ILE A 98 -15.70 -2.69 4.76
N GLU A 99 -16.42 -2.89 5.85
CA GLU A 99 -16.75 -1.80 6.78
C GLU A 99 -15.51 -1.31 7.53
N GLU A 100 -14.65 -2.22 7.97
CA GLU A 100 -13.40 -1.87 8.62
C GLU A 100 -12.46 -1.13 7.66
N LEU A 101 -12.34 -1.61 6.41
CA LEU A 101 -11.58 -0.94 5.37
C LEU A 101 -12.09 0.48 5.11
N ALA A 102 -13.42 0.64 5.01
CA ALA A 102 -14.04 1.96 4.80
C ALA A 102 -13.79 2.91 5.98
N ARG A 103 -13.91 2.41 7.22
CA ARG A 103 -13.59 3.19 8.43
C ARG A 103 -12.12 3.62 8.48
N ALA A 104 -11.20 2.74 8.10
CA ALA A 104 -9.78 3.07 8.05
C ALA A 104 -9.48 4.16 7.00
N ILE A 105 -10.11 4.09 5.84
CA ILE A 105 -10.00 5.13 4.80
C ILE A 105 -10.56 6.46 5.34
N ASP A 106 -11.77 6.47 5.88
CA ASP A 106 -12.41 7.68 6.41
C ASP A 106 -11.57 8.32 7.53
N LEU A 107 -11.02 7.51 8.42
CA LEU A 107 -10.12 7.97 9.49
C LEU A 107 -8.92 8.71 8.92
N LEU A 108 -8.18 8.11 7.96
CA LEU A 108 -7.00 8.75 7.38
C LEU A 108 -7.34 9.98 6.53
N VAL A 109 -8.51 10.00 5.90
CA VAL A 109 -8.98 11.18 5.15
C VAL A 109 -9.28 12.34 6.10
N ARG A 110 -9.93 12.10 7.22
CA ARG A 110 -10.35 13.14 8.19
C ARG A 110 -9.24 13.57 9.14
N THR A 111 -8.15 12.81 9.23
CA THR A 111 -7.07 13.09 10.19
C THR A 111 -5.73 13.28 9.45
N PRO A 112 -5.50 14.47 8.85
CA PRO A 112 -4.29 14.73 8.06
C PRO A 112 -2.98 14.53 8.84
N GLU A 113 -2.96 14.88 10.13
CA GLU A 113 -1.76 14.71 10.96
C GLU A 113 -1.41 13.23 11.15
N LEU A 114 -2.40 12.39 11.48
CA LEU A 114 -2.19 10.95 11.57
C LEU A 114 -1.68 10.38 10.24
N ARG A 115 -2.32 10.77 9.12
CA ARG A 115 -1.92 10.35 7.77
C ARG A 115 -0.46 10.70 7.49
N LYS A 116 -0.04 11.92 7.83
CA LYS A 116 1.33 12.40 7.66
C LYS A 116 2.33 11.65 8.52
N ASP A 117 1.97 11.35 9.77
CA ASP A 117 2.86 10.63 10.68
C ASP A 117 3.03 9.16 10.27
N LEU A 118 1.95 8.49 9.90
CA LEU A 118 2.01 7.13 9.36
C LEU A 118 2.83 7.09 8.05
N GLY A 119 2.68 8.08 7.18
CA GLY A 119 3.45 8.20 5.94
C GLY A 119 4.95 8.35 6.18
N LYS A 120 5.37 9.22 7.11
CA LYS A 120 6.78 9.35 7.51
C LYS A 120 7.35 8.03 8.06
N ASN A 121 6.56 7.34 8.85
CA ASN A 121 6.95 6.06 9.42
C ASN A 121 7.02 4.97 8.36
N SER A 122 6.14 5.00 7.36
CA SER A 122 6.17 4.12 6.20
C SER A 122 7.45 4.32 5.39
N LEU A 123 7.85 5.56 5.14
CA LEU A 123 9.12 5.87 4.48
C LEU A 123 10.31 5.32 5.27
N ARG A 124 10.33 5.51 6.59
CA ARG A 124 11.37 4.95 7.46
C ARG A 124 11.43 3.41 7.36
N LEU A 125 10.27 2.73 7.36
CA LEU A 125 10.20 1.29 7.13
C LEU A 125 10.83 0.92 5.78
N GLY A 126 10.50 1.65 4.71
CA GLY A 126 11.06 1.45 3.37
C GLY A 126 12.57 1.59 3.33
N GLU A 127 13.10 2.68 3.88
CA GLU A 127 14.53 2.98 3.92
C GLU A 127 15.33 1.97 4.75
N GLU A 128 14.78 1.50 5.87
CA GLU A 128 15.49 0.58 6.77
C GLU A 128 15.47 -0.86 6.27
N LEU A 129 14.36 -1.34 5.68
CA LEU A 129 14.19 -2.75 5.36
C LEU A 129 14.09 -3.06 3.87
N PHE A 130 13.68 -2.11 3.03
CA PHE A 130 13.40 -2.37 1.62
C PHE A 130 14.39 -1.69 0.67
N ASP A 131 15.21 -0.76 1.15
CA ASP A 131 16.27 -0.17 0.35
C ASP A 131 17.39 -1.20 0.08
N ARG A 132 17.48 -1.65 -1.16
CA ARG A 132 18.47 -2.64 -1.61
C ARG A 132 19.91 -2.14 -1.44
N ALA A 133 20.15 -0.84 -1.59
CA ALA A 133 21.48 -0.28 -1.39
C ALA A 133 21.98 -0.43 0.04
N ARG A 134 21.07 -0.44 1.01
CA ARG A 134 21.36 -0.66 2.42
C ARG A 134 21.36 -2.14 2.80
N THR A 135 20.34 -2.89 2.38
CA THR A 135 20.16 -4.29 2.79
C THR A 135 21.19 -5.22 2.18
N TYR A 136 21.60 -5.01 0.92
CA TYR A 136 22.65 -5.83 0.29
C TYR A 136 24.01 -5.68 0.94
N ARG A 137 24.35 -4.51 1.50
CA ARG A 137 25.57 -4.32 2.28
C ARG A 137 25.62 -5.16 3.53
N GLN A 138 24.47 -5.52 4.10
CA GLN A 138 24.40 -6.40 5.28
C GLN A 138 24.74 -7.85 4.90
N ILE A 139 24.32 -8.30 3.72
CA ILE A 139 24.64 -9.63 3.19
C ILE A 139 26.14 -9.77 2.97
N LEU A 140 26.80 -8.73 2.42
CA LEU A 140 28.25 -8.74 2.18
C LEU A 140 29.10 -8.83 3.47
N LYS A 141 28.53 -8.56 4.63
CA LYS A 141 29.22 -8.71 5.93
C LYS A 141 29.20 -10.14 6.45
N LEU A 142 28.46 -11.04 5.82
CA LEU A 142 28.35 -12.44 6.20
C LEU A 142 29.41 -13.32 5.49
N PHE A 143 30.15 -12.75 4.55
CA PHE A 143 31.25 -13.35 3.81
C PHE A 143 32.55 -12.62 4.06
#